data_258aabde75baa8c100a55350a82c5c3f
#
_entry.id   258aabde75baa8c100a55350a82c5c3f
#
_cell.length_a   1.000
_cell.length_b   1.000
_cell.length_c   1.000
_cell.angle_alpha   90.00
_cell.angle_beta   90.00
_cell.angle_gamma   90.00
#
_symmetry.space_group_name_H-M   'P 1'
#
loop_
_entity.id
_entity.type
_entity.pdbx_description
1 polymer ?
#
loop_
_entity_poly.entity_id
_entity_poly.type
_entity_poly.pdbx_seq_one_letter_code
_entity_poly.pdbx_strand_id
1 'polypeptide(L)'
;MNTEWITLTANDGHELDAFSVKANDPIGNIVVIQEIFGITDHIQAVCQKFATRGYNVVAPAIYDRFKKNITLDYTQIDEGVDYKMKLEDDYAISDINAAQIYLGSKTA
;
A
#
# COMPACT_ATOMS: atom_id res chain seq x y z
N MET A 1 -1.78 15.99 9.71
CA MET A 1 -1.67 14.83 8.78
C MET A 1 -3.04 14.50 8.23
N ASN A 2 -3.10 14.21 6.94
CA ASN A 2 -4.34 13.80 6.28
C ASN A 2 -4.23 12.35 5.86
N THR A 3 -5.19 11.54 6.31
CA THR A 3 -5.32 10.14 5.87
C THR A 3 -6.48 10.03 4.90
N GLU A 4 -6.29 9.27 3.84
CA GLU A 4 -7.37 8.99 2.88
C GLU A 4 -7.08 7.70 2.11
N TRP A 5 -8.13 7.09 1.59
CA TRP A 5 -8.01 6.02 0.61
C TRP A 5 -8.07 6.64 -0.78
N ILE A 6 -7.11 6.30 -1.63
CA ILE A 6 -7.02 6.80 -3.00
C ILE A 6 -7.08 5.63 -3.97
N THR A 7 -7.32 5.93 -5.23
CA THR A 7 -7.26 4.94 -6.31
C THR A 7 -6.02 5.20 -7.15
N LEU A 8 -5.23 4.16 -7.35
CA LEU A 8 -4.06 4.18 -8.23
C LEU A 8 -4.37 3.38 -9.50
N THR A 9 -3.73 3.75 -10.59
CA THR A 9 -3.81 2.98 -11.84
C THR A 9 -2.42 2.48 -12.19
N ALA A 10 -2.26 1.16 -12.25
CA ALA A 10 -1.01 0.54 -12.65
C ALA A 10 -0.80 0.66 -14.17
N ASN A 11 0.43 0.40 -14.64
CA ASN A 11 0.76 0.58 -16.05
C ASN A 11 0.02 -0.40 -16.98
N ASP A 12 -0.52 -1.48 -16.45
CA ASP A 12 -1.34 -2.43 -17.23
C ASP A 12 -2.84 -2.06 -17.22
N GLY A 13 -3.19 -0.91 -16.63
CA GLY A 13 -4.57 -0.43 -16.56
C GLY A 13 -5.36 -0.91 -15.34
N HIS A 14 -4.77 -1.75 -14.50
CA HIS A 14 -5.43 -2.22 -13.28
C HIS A 14 -5.57 -1.07 -12.28
N GLU A 15 -6.77 -0.92 -11.73
CA GLU A 15 -7.03 0.05 -10.67
C GLU A 15 -7.01 -0.64 -9.31
N LEU A 16 -6.33 -0.02 -8.34
CA LEU A 16 -6.24 -0.55 -6.99
C LEU A 16 -6.40 0.58 -5.98
N ASP A 17 -6.86 0.23 -4.79
CA ASP A 17 -6.94 1.19 -3.70
C ASP A 17 -5.58 1.29 -3.02
N ALA A 18 -5.35 2.41 -2.37
CA ALA A 18 -4.14 2.63 -1.59
C ALA A 18 -4.45 3.53 -0.40
N PHE A 19 -3.82 3.23 0.73
CA PHE A 19 -3.93 4.08 1.92
C PHE A 19 -2.86 5.17 1.83
N SER A 20 -3.27 6.42 1.92
CA SER A 20 -2.40 7.58 1.75
C SER A 20 -2.38 8.43 3.01
N VAL A 21 -1.19 8.81 3.45
CA VAL A 21 -1.02 9.77 4.54
C VAL A 21 -0.09 10.87 4.08
N LYS A 22 -0.54 12.11 4.18
CA LYS A 22 0.26 13.28 3.81
C LYS A 22 0.79 13.97 5.06
N ALA A 23 2.10 14.19 5.08
CA ALA A 23 2.75 14.97 6.14
C ALA A 23 2.48 16.47 5.94
N ASN A 24 2.61 17.25 7.04
CA ASN A 24 2.40 18.70 6.97
C ASN A 24 3.50 19.40 6.16
N ASP A 25 4.75 19.07 6.45
CA ASP A 25 5.93 19.63 5.74
C ASP A 25 6.81 18.46 5.28
N PRO A 26 6.47 17.81 4.17
CA PRO A 26 7.13 16.56 3.80
C PRO A 26 8.60 16.77 3.41
N ILE A 27 9.45 15.88 3.91
CA ILE A 27 10.87 15.83 3.58
C ILE A 27 11.22 14.68 2.63
N GLY A 28 10.25 13.83 2.32
CA GLY A 28 10.42 12.71 1.41
C GLY A 28 9.16 11.88 1.32
N ASN A 29 9.23 10.79 0.57
CA ASN A 29 8.10 9.91 0.30
C ASN A 29 8.47 8.46 0.58
N ILE A 30 7.51 7.67 1.07
CA ILE A 30 7.72 6.26 1.37
C ILE A 30 6.54 5.45 0.83
N VAL A 31 6.82 4.33 0.18
CA VAL A 31 5.84 3.30 -0.12
C VAL A 31 5.96 2.22 0.95
N VAL A 32 4.86 1.92 1.62
CA VAL A 32 4.80 0.85 2.62
C VAL A 32 4.14 -0.36 2.00
N ILE A 33 4.81 -1.50 2.08
CA ILE A 33 4.30 -2.76 1.51
C ILE A 33 3.44 -3.45 2.57
N GLN A 34 2.26 -3.90 2.15
CA GLN A 34 1.31 -4.58 3.04
C GLN A 34 1.88 -5.88 3.61
N GLU A 35 1.24 -6.35 4.68
CA GLU A 35 1.47 -7.69 5.21
C GLU A 35 0.72 -8.74 4.38
N ILE A 36 0.97 -10.02 4.67
CA ILE A 36 0.17 -11.11 4.06
C ILE A 36 -1.32 -11.02 4.43
N PHE A 37 -1.66 -10.21 5.43
CA PHE A 37 -3.04 -9.97 5.88
C PHE A 37 -3.70 -8.78 5.18
N GLY A 38 -3.01 -8.10 4.28
CA GLY A 38 -3.51 -6.91 3.60
C GLY A 38 -3.07 -5.62 4.30
N ILE A 39 -3.78 -4.53 4.03
CA ILE A 39 -3.53 -3.24 4.68
C ILE A 39 -4.34 -3.20 5.97
N THR A 40 -3.78 -3.82 7.00
CA THR A 40 -4.39 -3.93 8.32
C THR A 40 -4.34 -2.59 9.06
N ASP A 41 -5.01 -2.52 10.21
CA ASP A 41 -4.90 -1.37 11.10
C ASP A 41 -3.45 -1.13 11.52
N HIS A 42 -2.67 -2.21 11.68
CA HIS A 42 -1.24 -2.10 11.99
C HIS A 42 -0.47 -1.41 10.87
N ILE A 43 -0.70 -1.80 9.62
CA ILE A 43 -0.04 -1.17 8.46
C ILE A 43 -0.46 0.30 8.34
N GLN A 44 -1.72 0.61 8.58
CA GLN A 44 -2.19 1.99 8.59
C GLN A 44 -1.49 2.81 9.67
N ALA A 45 -1.32 2.23 10.86
CA ALA A 45 -0.60 2.89 11.95
C ALA A 45 0.88 3.11 11.61
N VAL A 46 1.51 2.16 10.93
CA VAL A 46 2.90 2.31 10.46
C VAL A 46 3.00 3.50 9.49
N CYS A 47 2.06 3.61 8.55
CA CYS A 47 2.03 4.74 7.61
C CYS A 47 1.91 6.07 8.35
N GLN A 48 1.02 6.15 9.35
CA GLN A 48 0.85 7.37 10.14
C GLN A 48 2.10 7.72 10.93
N LYS A 49 2.80 6.70 11.45
CA LYS A 49 4.04 6.90 12.20
C LYS A 49 5.13 7.53 11.31
N PHE A 50 5.28 7.07 10.07
CA PHE A 50 6.22 7.68 9.15
C PHE A 50 5.80 9.12 8.79
N ALA A 51 4.51 9.38 8.65
CA ALA A 51 4.03 10.72 8.34
C ALA A 51 4.32 11.71 9.49
N THR A 52 4.29 11.27 10.74
CA THR A 52 4.68 12.13 11.87
C THR A 52 6.18 12.47 11.83
N ARG A 53 6.97 11.68 11.09
CA ARG A 53 8.40 11.93 10.90
C ARG A 53 8.69 12.78 9.66
N GLY A 54 7.66 13.23 8.96
CA GLY A 54 7.81 14.13 7.81
C GLY A 54 7.74 13.46 6.45
N TYR A 55 7.21 12.26 6.34
CA TYR A 55 7.12 11.57 5.06
C TYR A 55 5.68 11.50 4.56
N ASN A 56 5.49 11.74 3.26
CA ASN A 56 4.26 11.34 2.60
C ASN A 56 4.34 9.82 2.39
N VAL A 57 3.26 9.11 2.67
CA VAL A 57 3.26 7.65 2.67
C VAL A 57 2.08 7.13 1.86
N VAL A 58 2.33 6.10 1.05
CA VAL A 58 1.29 5.36 0.34
C VAL A 58 1.51 3.86 0.54
N ALA A 59 0.45 3.16 0.92
CA ALA A 59 0.45 1.70 1.01
C ALA A 59 -0.54 1.15 -0.01
N PRO A 60 -0.05 0.58 -1.15
CA PRO A 60 -0.94 0.04 -2.17
C PRO A 60 -1.56 -1.28 -1.74
N ALA A 61 -2.84 -1.47 -2.03
CA ALA A 61 -3.58 -2.69 -1.74
C ALA A 61 -3.30 -3.73 -2.83
N ILE A 62 -2.20 -4.44 -2.71
CA ILE A 62 -1.70 -5.35 -3.75
C ILE A 62 -2.67 -6.52 -3.98
N TYR A 63 -3.42 -6.93 -2.95
CA TYR A 63 -4.40 -8.01 -3.08
C TYR A 63 -5.66 -7.61 -3.87
N ASP A 64 -5.82 -6.33 -4.24
CA ASP A 64 -6.93 -5.89 -5.08
C ASP A 64 -6.94 -6.58 -6.45
N ARG A 65 -5.82 -7.18 -6.85
CA ARG A 65 -5.76 -8.03 -8.05
C ARG A 65 -6.66 -9.25 -7.95
N PHE A 66 -6.92 -9.73 -6.74
CA PHE A 66 -7.80 -10.86 -6.50
C PHE A 66 -9.22 -10.39 -6.20
N LYS A 67 -9.34 -9.48 -5.24
CA LYS A 67 -10.62 -8.99 -4.75
C LYS A 67 -10.38 -7.69 -3.98
N LYS A 68 -11.29 -6.74 -4.10
CA LYS A 68 -11.22 -5.49 -3.34
C LYS A 68 -11.40 -5.72 -1.86
N ASN A 69 -10.68 -4.91 -1.07
CA ASN A 69 -10.84 -4.82 0.39
C ASN A 69 -10.50 -6.11 1.13
N ILE A 70 -9.50 -6.85 0.64
CA ILE A 70 -9.04 -8.03 1.38
C ILE A 70 -8.23 -7.57 2.59
N THR A 71 -8.78 -7.82 3.77
CA THR A 71 -8.07 -7.64 5.04
C THR A 71 -8.37 -8.85 5.89
N LEU A 72 -7.33 -9.55 6.31
CA LEU A 72 -7.46 -10.79 7.06
C LEU A 72 -7.15 -10.54 8.53
N ASP A 73 -7.75 -11.35 9.39
CA ASP A 73 -7.41 -11.43 10.80
C ASP A 73 -6.06 -12.13 10.94
N TYR A 74 -5.28 -11.77 11.95
CA TYR A 74 -3.97 -12.38 12.20
C TYR A 74 -4.05 -13.89 12.52
N THR A 75 -5.22 -14.42 12.80
CA THR A 75 -5.44 -15.87 12.92
C THR A 75 -5.56 -16.56 11.56
N GLN A 76 -5.76 -15.80 10.47
CA GLN A 76 -5.96 -16.33 9.12
C GLN A 76 -4.63 -16.44 8.37
N ILE A 77 -3.62 -17.03 9.00
CA ILE A 77 -2.27 -17.15 8.45
C ILE A 77 -2.27 -17.96 7.16
N ASP A 78 -2.97 -19.09 7.14
CA ASP A 78 -3.01 -19.96 5.97
C ASP A 78 -3.63 -19.26 4.76
N GLU A 79 -4.69 -18.48 4.97
CA GLU A 79 -5.31 -17.70 3.92
C GLU A 79 -4.36 -16.60 3.41
N GLY A 80 -3.67 -15.91 4.33
CA GLY A 80 -2.70 -14.89 3.97
C GLY A 80 -1.53 -15.44 3.15
N VAL A 81 -1.00 -16.59 3.55
CA VAL A 81 0.06 -17.27 2.81
C VAL A 81 -0.44 -17.69 1.42
N ASP A 82 -1.68 -18.19 1.34
CA ASP A 82 -2.26 -18.62 0.07
C ASP A 82 -2.37 -17.46 -0.91
N TYR A 83 -2.86 -16.29 -0.46
CA TYR A 83 -2.90 -15.10 -1.30
C TYR A 83 -1.51 -14.68 -1.75
N LYS A 84 -0.56 -14.65 -0.82
CA LYS A 84 0.82 -14.28 -1.14
C LYS A 84 1.42 -15.20 -2.20
N MET A 85 1.19 -16.51 -2.08
CA MET A 85 1.73 -17.49 -3.02
C MET A 85 1.10 -17.37 -4.41
N LYS A 86 -0.14 -16.89 -4.51
CA LYS A 86 -0.82 -16.67 -5.79
C LYS A 86 -0.48 -15.33 -6.42
N LEU A 87 0.13 -14.43 -5.67
CA LEU A 87 0.47 -13.09 -6.16
C LEU A 87 1.62 -13.20 -7.15
N GLU A 88 1.42 -12.66 -8.35
CA GLU A 88 2.46 -12.61 -9.36
C GLU A 88 3.35 -11.40 -9.15
N ASP A 89 4.66 -11.62 -9.15
CA ASP A 89 5.65 -10.58 -8.85
C ASP A 89 5.54 -9.39 -9.81
N ASP A 90 5.32 -9.63 -11.09
CA ASP A 90 5.21 -8.56 -12.09
C ASP A 90 4.02 -7.64 -11.79
N TYR A 91 2.90 -8.19 -11.34
CA TYR A 91 1.74 -7.40 -10.95
C TYR A 91 2.00 -6.60 -9.68
N ALA A 92 2.65 -7.23 -8.70
CA ALA A 92 2.99 -6.54 -7.45
C ALA A 92 3.94 -5.36 -7.72
N ILE A 93 4.94 -5.57 -8.56
CA ILE A 93 5.90 -4.52 -8.94
C ILE A 93 5.17 -3.39 -9.67
N SER A 94 4.25 -3.71 -10.59
CA SER A 94 3.46 -2.70 -11.30
C SER A 94 2.65 -1.84 -10.35
N ASP A 95 2.05 -2.45 -9.33
CA ASP A 95 1.25 -1.74 -8.33
C ASP A 95 2.12 -0.86 -7.43
N ILE A 96 3.29 -1.35 -7.03
CA ILE A 96 4.26 -0.59 -6.25
C ILE A 96 4.76 0.60 -7.06
N ASN A 97 5.06 0.42 -8.34
CA ASN A 97 5.47 1.50 -9.23
C ASN A 97 4.40 2.58 -9.35
N ALA A 98 3.12 2.18 -9.40
CA ALA A 98 2.03 3.15 -9.42
C ALA A 98 2.05 4.04 -8.18
N ALA A 99 2.32 3.47 -7.01
CA ALA A 99 2.46 4.23 -5.77
C ALA A 99 3.67 5.18 -5.83
N GLN A 100 4.80 4.71 -6.35
CA GLN A 100 6.00 5.54 -6.50
C GLN A 100 5.76 6.72 -7.42
N ILE A 101 5.09 6.49 -8.55
CA ILE A 101 4.77 7.55 -9.51
C ILE A 101 3.82 8.57 -8.88
N TYR A 102 2.83 8.11 -8.14
CA TYR A 102 1.89 8.99 -7.43
C TYR A 102 2.62 9.91 -6.46
N LEU A 103 3.58 9.37 -5.69
CA LEU A 103 4.32 10.14 -4.70
C LEU A 103 5.36 11.08 -5.33
N GLY A 104 5.95 10.68 -6.47
CA GLY A 104 6.94 11.47 -7.18
C GLY A 104 8.38 11.20 -6.76
N SER A 105 9.23 12.21 -6.91
CA SER A 105 10.66 12.09 -6.62
C SER A 105 10.91 11.91 -5.11
N LYS A 106 12.10 11.44 -4.75
CA LYS A 106 12.52 11.19 -3.36
C LYS A 106 11.67 10.12 -2.67
N THR A 107 11.23 9.12 -3.42
CA THR A 107 10.43 8.02 -2.87
C THR A 107 11.32 6.82 -2.51
N ALA A 108 11.13 6.34 -1.30
CA ALA A 108 11.76 5.12 -0.83
C ALA A 108 10.72 4.00 -0.72
#